data_edd53f786280f00f966a0ff7ec72109f
#
_entry.id   edd53f786280f00f966a0ff7ec72109f
#
_cell.length_a   1.000
_cell.length_b   1.000
_cell.length_c   1.000
_cell.angle_alpha   90.00
_cell.angle_beta   90.00
_cell.angle_gamma   90.00
#
_symmetry.space_group_name_H-M   'P 1'
#
loop_
_entity.id
_entity.type
_entity.pdbx_description
1 polymer ?
#
loop_
_entity_poly.entity_id
_entity_poly.type
_entity_poly.pdbx_seq_one_letter_code
_entity_poly.pdbx_strand_id
1 'polypeptide(L)' 'MVFNSGRYMRPHGWHAHRWHRGDRLPPDYRMQTYVIPDYATYGLRPPPPGYYWVRVDNNAVLAAVATGVVLDVAVNLFH' A
#
# COMPACT_ATOMS: atom_id res chain seq x y z
N MET A 1 2.11 -15.66 4.67
CA MET A 1 0.64 -15.84 4.80
C MET A 1 -0.06 -14.87 3.88
N VAL A 2 -1.05 -15.35 3.15
CA VAL A 2 -1.83 -14.52 2.22
C VAL A 2 -3.23 -14.34 2.80
N PHE A 3 -3.72 -13.12 2.80
CA PHE A 3 -5.03 -12.78 3.34
C PHE A 3 -6.06 -12.61 2.24
N ASN A 4 -7.29 -13.02 2.52
CA ASN A 4 -8.41 -12.74 1.62
C ASN A 4 -8.71 -11.24 1.71
N SER A 5 -8.53 -10.54 0.61
CA SER A 5 -8.63 -9.09 0.57
C SER A 5 -10.04 -8.58 0.29
N GLY A 6 -10.96 -9.49 -0.07
CA GLY A 6 -12.24 -9.06 -0.57
C GLY A 6 -12.11 -8.36 -1.91
N ARG A 7 -12.92 -7.32 -2.12
CA ARG A 7 -12.94 -6.60 -3.39
C ARG A 7 -11.91 -5.47 -3.41
N TYR A 8 -11.03 -5.49 -4.39
CA TYR A 8 -10.10 -4.41 -4.65
C TYR A 8 -10.47 -3.71 -5.96
N MET A 9 -10.61 -2.40 -5.93
CA MET A 9 -10.88 -1.60 -7.12
C MET A 9 -9.65 -0.78 -7.47
N ARG A 10 -9.15 -0.95 -8.68
CA ARG A 10 -7.95 -0.25 -9.15
C ARG A 10 -8.14 1.25 -9.10
N PRO A 11 -7.13 2.01 -8.67
CA PRO A 11 -7.22 3.47 -8.66
C PRO A 11 -7.27 4.04 -10.08
N HIS A 12 -7.76 5.26 -10.18
CA HIS A 12 -7.73 5.99 -11.43
C HIS A 12 -6.29 6.12 -11.94
N GLY A 13 -6.08 5.88 -13.22
CA GLY A 13 -4.74 5.93 -13.80
C GLY A 13 -3.89 4.71 -13.52
N TRP A 14 -4.50 3.64 -12.99
CA TRP A 14 -3.75 2.41 -12.68
C TRP A 14 -3.03 1.87 -13.92
N HIS A 15 -1.80 1.42 -13.71
CA HIS A 15 -1.03 0.68 -14.70
C HIS A 15 -0.19 -0.36 -13.99
N ALA A 16 0.17 -1.43 -14.69
CA ALA A 16 1.02 -2.47 -14.12
C ALA A 16 2.38 -1.87 -13.78
N HIS A 17 2.78 -2.02 -12.52
CA HIS A 17 4.03 -1.46 -12.02
C HIS A 17 4.53 -2.28 -10.84
N ARG A 18 5.82 -2.50 -10.78
CA ARG A 18 6.45 -3.13 -9.62
C ARG A 18 7.05 -2.03 -8.75
N TRP A 19 6.42 -1.81 -7.61
CA TRP A 19 6.82 -0.75 -6.70
C TRP A 19 8.05 -1.16 -5.89
N HIS A 20 8.97 -0.23 -5.73
CA HIS A 20 10.22 -0.42 -4.99
C HIS A 20 10.44 0.74 -4.04
N ARG A 21 11.29 0.51 -3.04
CA ARG A 21 11.74 1.58 -2.16
C ARG A 21 12.33 2.72 -2.98
N GLY A 22 11.91 3.94 -2.68
CA GLY A 22 12.32 5.14 -3.38
C GLY A 22 11.39 5.57 -4.51
N ASP A 23 10.51 4.67 -4.97
CA ASP A 23 9.49 5.05 -5.94
C ASP A 23 8.50 6.02 -5.32
N ARG A 24 7.78 6.74 -6.15
CA ARG A 24 6.74 7.65 -5.71
C ARG A 24 5.37 7.10 -6.09
N LEU A 25 4.56 6.80 -5.08
CA LEU A 25 3.21 6.31 -5.28
C LEU A 25 2.28 7.49 -5.60
N PRO A 26 1.58 7.49 -6.76
CA PRO A 26 0.73 8.62 -7.13
C PRO A 26 -0.41 8.86 -6.15
N PRO A 27 -0.93 10.09 -6.05
CA PRO A 27 -2.01 10.42 -5.12
C PRO A 27 -3.25 9.54 -5.27
N ASP A 28 -3.62 9.15 -6.48
CA ASP A 28 -4.79 8.30 -6.71
C ASP A 28 -4.65 6.92 -6.09
N TYR A 29 -3.41 6.44 -5.94
CA TYR A 29 -3.12 5.17 -5.27
C TYR A 29 -3.17 5.29 -3.75
N ARG A 30 -3.10 6.51 -3.22
CA ARG A 30 -3.03 6.80 -1.79
C ARG A 30 -4.34 7.35 -1.21
N MET A 31 -5.45 7.17 -1.91
CA MET A 31 -6.75 7.60 -1.41
C MET A 31 -7.11 6.82 -0.15
N GLN A 32 -7.96 7.43 0.69
CA GLN A 32 -8.37 6.85 1.97
C GLN A 32 -8.88 5.42 1.83
N THR A 33 -9.57 5.12 0.75
CA THR A 33 -10.11 3.79 0.50
C THR A 33 -9.03 2.70 0.40
N TYR A 34 -7.77 3.08 0.12
CA TYR A 34 -6.66 2.15 -0.02
C TYR A 34 -5.79 2.06 1.22
N VAL A 35 -5.98 2.96 2.18
CA VAL A 35 -5.19 2.96 3.42
C VAL A 35 -5.57 1.75 4.27
N ILE A 36 -4.56 1.09 4.84
CA ILE A 36 -4.73 -0.09 5.70
C ILE A 36 -4.56 0.36 7.15
N PRO A 37 -5.65 0.70 7.86
CA PRO A 37 -5.52 1.16 9.26
C PRO A 37 -5.23 0.01 10.22
N ASP A 38 -5.69 -1.19 9.90
CA ASP A 38 -5.54 -2.38 10.73
C ASP A 38 -4.33 -3.22 10.31
N TYR A 39 -3.21 -2.56 10.09
CA TYR A 39 -1.99 -3.19 9.59
C TYR A 39 -1.52 -4.37 10.46
N ALA A 40 -1.72 -4.31 11.77
CA ALA A 40 -1.30 -5.38 12.67
C ALA A 40 -2.01 -6.70 12.38
N THR A 41 -3.27 -6.64 11.92
CA THR A 41 -4.04 -7.82 11.52
C THR A 41 -3.35 -8.60 10.42
N TYR A 42 -2.61 -7.91 9.57
CA TYR A 42 -1.91 -8.51 8.43
C TYR A 42 -0.44 -8.77 8.71
N GLY A 43 -0.01 -8.61 9.97
CA GLY A 43 1.38 -8.84 10.34
C GLY A 43 2.34 -7.74 9.89
N LEU A 44 1.81 -6.58 9.54
CA LEU A 44 2.64 -5.44 9.12
C LEU A 44 3.14 -4.70 10.36
N ARG A 45 4.38 -4.17 10.27
CA ARG A 45 4.96 -3.37 11.34
C ARG A 45 4.23 -2.03 11.47
N PRO A 46 4.23 -1.42 12.67
CA PRO A 46 3.69 -0.07 12.81
C PRO A 46 4.42 0.91 11.88
N PRO A 47 3.69 1.73 11.12
CA PRO A 47 4.35 2.70 10.24
C PRO A 47 5.05 3.78 11.05
N PRO A 48 6.24 4.23 10.60
CA PRO A 48 6.90 5.36 11.23
C PRO A 48 6.04 6.63 11.12
N PRO A 49 6.28 7.65 11.97
CA PRO A 49 5.57 8.92 11.82
C PRO A 49 5.68 9.47 10.40
N GLY A 50 4.56 9.92 9.83
CA GLY A 50 4.50 10.44 8.48
C GLY A 50 4.35 9.41 7.38
N TYR A 51 4.19 8.13 7.74
CA TYR A 51 3.99 7.05 6.78
C TYR A 51 2.70 6.31 7.06
N TYR A 52 2.20 5.62 6.02
CA TYR A 52 1.03 4.75 6.18
C TYR A 52 1.16 3.55 5.25
N TRP A 53 0.45 2.47 5.57
CA TRP A 53 0.34 1.32 4.70
C TRP A 53 -0.83 1.51 3.74
N VAL A 54 -0.58 1.24 2.46
CA VAL A 54 -1.58 1.38 1.39
C VAL A 54 -1.62 0.09 0.62
N ARG A 55 -2.82 -0.39 0.31
CA ARG A 55 -2.97 -1.55 -0.55
C ARG A 55 -2.82 -1.13 -2.00
N VAL A 56 -1.93 -1.82 -2.71
CA VAL A 56 -1.74 -1.66 -4.16
C VAL A 56 -1.78 -3.05 -4.78
N ASP A 57 -2.84 -3.36 -5.51
CA ASP A 57 -3.08 -4.70 -6.04
C ASP A 57 -3.09 -5.73 -4.90
N ASN A 58 -2.19 -6.70 -4.93
CA ASN A 58 -2.08 -7.72 -3.88
C ASN A 58 -0.99 -7.43 -2.86
N ASN A 59 -0.44 -6.21 -2.90
CA ASN A 59 0.68 -5.82 -2.06
C ASN A 59 0.26 -4.76 -1.05
N ALA A 60 1.03 -4.64 0.04
CA ALA A 60 0.94 -3.50 0.95
C ALA A 60 2.20 -2.65 0.75
N VAL A 61 2.01 -1.36 0.55
CA VAL A 61 3.10 -0.42 0.29
C VAL A 61 3.16 0.58 1.43
N LEU A 62 4.32 0.72 2.06
CA LEU A 62 4.56 1.72 3.10
C LEU A 62 5.06 2.99 2.43
N ALA A 63 4.26 4.05 2.48
CA ALA A 63 4.54 5.27 1.73
C ALA A 63 4.39 6.51 2.61
N ALA A 64 5.18 7.54 2.30
CA ALA A 64 5.10 8.82 2.97
C ALA A 64 3.75 9.50 2.65
N VAL A 65 3.06 9.96 3.68
CA VAL A 65 1.76 10.60 3.53
C VAL A 65 1.86 11.87 2.68
N ALA A 66 2.92 12.64 2.89
CA ALA A 66 3.07 13.94 2.22
C ALA A 66 3.52 13.82 0.77
N THR A 67 4.37 12.84 0.45
CA THR A 67 5.02 12.77 -0.87
C THR A 67 4.70 11.52 -1.66
N GLY A 68 4.33 10.44 -0.98
CA GLY A 68 4.12 9.13 -1.61
C GLY A 68 5.39 8.33 -1.83
N VAL A 69 6.53 8.80 -1.33
CA VAL A 69 7.79 8.06 -1.48
C VAL A 69 7.70 6.72 -0.74
N VAL A 70 7.99 5.64 -1.44
CA VAL A 70 7.88 4.28 -0.92
C VAL A 70 9.07 3.96 -0.02
N LEU A 71 8.78 3.47 1.18
CA LEU A 71 9.81 3.03 2.13
C LEU A 71 9.96 1.51 2.13
N ASP A 72 8.86 0.78 1.95
CA ASP A 72 8.87 -0.68 2.02
C ASP A 72 7.68 -1.24 1.26
N VAL A 73 7.76 -2.51 0.87
CA VAL A 73 6.66 -3.21 0.17
C VAL A 73 6.54 -4.62 0.72
N ALA A 74 5.32 -4.99 1.12
CA ALA A 74 4.99 -6.37 1.49
C ALA A 74 4.30 -7.02 0.29
N VAL A 75 5.02 -7.87 -0.42
CA VAL A 75 4.59 -8.44 -1.70
C VAL A 75 3.65 -9.63 -1.48
N ASN A 76 2.60 -9.72 -2.30
CA ASN A 76 1.64 -10.83 -2.28
C ASN A 76 0.98 -11.06 -0.93
N LEU A 77 0.67 -9.98 -0.22
CA LEU A 77 0.01 -10.05 1.09
C LEU A 77 -1.47 -10.40 0.94
N PHE A 78 -2.10 -9.92 -0.11
CA PHE A 78 -3.53 -10.14 -0.40
C PHE A 78 -3.72 -11.02 -1.62
N HIS A 79 -4.92 -11.61 -1.74
CA HIS A 79 -5.34 -12.26 -2.98
C HIS A 79 -6.84 -12.21 -3.18
#